data_0d08dabbdc546be7d75eefbe37777dea
#
_entry.id   0d08dabbdc546be7d75eefbe37777dea
#
_cell.length_a   1.000
_cell.length_b   1.000
_cell.length_c   1.000
_cell.angle_alpha   90.00
_cell.angle_beta   90.00
_cell.angle_gamma   90.00
#
_symmetry.space_group_name_H-M   'P 1'
#
loop_
_entity.id
_entity.type
_entity.pdbx_description
1 polymer ?
#
loop_
_entity_poly.entity_id
_entity_poly.type
_entity_poly.pdbx_seq_one_letter_code
_entity_poly.pdbx_strand_id
1 'polypeptide(L)'
;TGASSVVASVAREMGILTVGIVTLPFTFEGPKKIKKAMIGVAHLAEQVDAILVINNEKLRQIYPDLNMLNAFSKSDDVVANAARAIAEIITVPGYINTDFADVYNTLKSGNVAIMSVGKANGENRITKAIHDALHSPLVNSDVRGATRLLLQIYTSTEHAVVMSEMSQIHEFVSEIGEDVEVQW
;
A
#
# COMPACT_ATOMS: atom_id res chain seq x y z
N THR A 1 0.12 17.77 -10.10
CA THR A 1 -0.62 16.73 -10.85
C THR A 1 -0.57 16.90 -12.36
N GLY A 2 -0.40 18.10 -12.92
CA GLY A 2 -0.41 18.29 -14.38
C GLY A 2 0.69 17.51 -15.10
N ALA A 3 1.94 17.67 -14.69
CA ALA A 3 3.07 16.97 -15.31
C ALA A 3 3.06 15.46 -15.02
N SER A 4 2.63 15.04 -13.83
CA SER A 4 2.62 13.62 -13.44
C SER A 4 1.68 12.79 -14.29
N SER A 5 0.51 13.32 -14.67
CA SER A 5 -0.41 12.60 -15.56
C SER A 5 0.16 12.41 -16.96
N VAL A 6 0.91 13.39 -17.48
CA VAL A 6 1.57 13.28 -18.79
C VAL A 6 2.71 12.25 -18.73
N VAL A 7 3.54 12.29 -17.70
CA VAL A 7 4.62 11.31 -17.52
C VAL A 7 4.05 9.90 -17.39
N ALA A 8 2.98 9.74 -16.61
CA ALA A 8 2.31 8.46 -16.43
C ALA A 8 1.73 7.90 -17.73
N SER A 9 1.07 8.74 -18.54
CA SER A 9 0.55 8.36 -19.85
C SER A 9 1.65 7.84 -20.77
N VAL A 10 2.75 8.57 -20.88
CA VAL A 10 3.89 8.16 -21.72
C VAL A 10 4.49 6.84 -21.23
N ALA A 11 4.71 6.67 -19.93
CA ALA A 11 5.25 5.43 -19.36
C ALA A 11 4.32 4.25 -19.67
N ARG A 12 3.02 4.42 -19.50
CA ARG A 12 2.02 3.39 -19.77
C ARG A 12 1.94 3.03 -21.26
N GLU A 13 2.01 4.03 -22.15
CA GLU A 13 2.06 3.81 -23.62
C GLU A 13 3.30 3.02 -24.04
N MET A 14 4.41 3.17 -23.31
CA MET A 14 5.63 2.37 -23.50
C MET A 14 5.53 0.95 -22.92
N GLY A 15 4.40 0.57 -22.33
CA GLY A 15 4.20 -0.75 -21.70
C GLY A 15 4.87 -0.91 -20.33
N ILE A 16 5.30 0.19 -19.73
CA ILE A 16 5.94 0.19 -18.40
C ILE A 16 4.86 0.16 -17.33
N LEU A 17 4.95 -0.76 -16.35
CA LEU A 17 4.08 -0.79 -15.19
C LEU A 17 4.17 0.55 -14.44
N THR A 18 3.08 1.26 -14.39
CA THR A 18 3.03 2.62 -13.85
C THR A 18 2.15 2.69 -12.63
N VAL A 19 2.74 2.98 -11.48
CA VAL A 19 2.04 3.11 -10.20
C VAL A 19 2.06 4.55 -9.73
N GLY A 20 0.88 5.11 -9.45
CA GLY A 20 0.74 6.44 -8.87
C GLY A 20 0.67 6.37 -7.34
N ILE A 21 1.53 7.10 -6.64
CA ILE A 21 1.43 7.28 -5.18
C ILE A 21 1.13 8.74 -4.91
N VAL A 22 0.01 9.02 -4.28
CA VAL A 22 -0.47 10.39 -4.06
C VAL A 22 -0.99 10.57 -2.64
N THR A 23 -0.94 11.81 -2.15
CA THR A 23 -1.50 12.19 -0.85
C THR A 23 -2.73 13.07 -1.02
N LEU A 24 -3.73 12.86 -0.17
CA LEU A 24 -4.81 13.82 0.05
C LEU A 24 -4.40 14.79 1.16
N PRO A 25 -4.67 16.10 0.98
CA PRO A 25 -4.29 17.12 1.96
C PRO A 25 -5.01 16.92 3.29
N PHE A 26 -4.43 17.47 4.34
CA PHE A 26 -5.09 17.56 5.64
C PHE A 26 -6.36 18.42 5.56
N THR A 27 -7.34 18.11 6.41
CA THR A 27 -8.63 18.85 6.46
C THR A 27 -8.44 20.33 6.74
N PHE A 28 -7.46 20.70 7.58
CA PHE A 28 -7.15 22.10 7.90
C PHE A 28 -6.58 22.91 6.73
N GLU A 29 -6.12 22.27 5.65
CA GLU A 29 -5.65 22.97 4.44
C GLU A 29 -6.80 23.57 3.61
N GLY A 30 -8.01 23.17 3.91
CA GLY A 30 -9.25 23.75 3.41
C GLY A 30 -9.90 23.01 2.23
N PRO A 31 -11.21 23.18 2.07
CA PRO A 31 -12.02 22.39 1.13
C PRO A 31 -11.66 22.60 -0.33
N LYS A 32 -11.14 23.79 -0.70
CA LYS A 32 -10.70 24.06 -2.09
C LYS A 32 -9.50 23.21 -2.48
N LYS A 33 -8.53 23.00 -1.56
CA LYS A 33 -7.37 22.13 -1.79
C LYS A 33 -7.80 20.68 -1.90
N ILE A 34 -8.65 20.22 -1.00
CA ILE A 34 -9.17 18.84 -1.01
C ILE A 34 -9.89 18.56 -2.33
N LYS A 35 -10.80 19.43 -2.76
CA LYS A 35 -11.49 19.26 -4.05
C LYS A 35 -10.53 19.22 -5.24
N LYS A 36 -9.52 20.09 -5.27
CA LYS A 36 -8.49 20.11 -6.32
C LYS A 36 -7.64 18.84 -6.29
N ALA A 37 -7.31 18.32 -5.12
CA ALA A 37 -6.57 17.08 -4.96
C ALA A 37 -7.38 15.89 -5.49
N MET A 38 -8.66 15.79 -5.13
CA MET A 38 -9.53 14.70 -5.62
C MET A 38 -9.68 14.69 -7.14
N ILE A 39 -9.83 15.87 -7.76
CA ILE A 39 -9.84 15.97 -9.23
C ILE A 39 -8.50 15.52 -9.81
N GLY A 40 -7.39 15.91 -9.21
CA GLY A 40 -6.05 15.49 -9.62
C GLY A 40 -5.81 13.99 -9.48
N VAL A 41 -6.33 13.39 -8.40
CA VAL A 41 -6.29 11.92 -8.19
C VAL A 41 -7.07 11.20 -9.29
N ALA A 42 -8.30 11.65 -9.58
CA ALA A 42 -9.12 11.04 -10.62
C ALA A 42 -8.43 11.08 -11.99
N HIS A 43 -7.88 12.23 -12.38
CA HIS A 43 -7.14 12.36 -13.65
C HIS A 43 -5.88 11.47 -13.69
N LEU A 44 -5.16 11.35 -12.58
CA LEU A 44 -3.97 10.49 -12.54
C LEU A 44 -4.35 9.01 -12.59
N ALA A 45 -5.44 8.62 -11.91
CA ALA A 45 -5.92 7.25 -11.90
C ALA A 45 -6.22 6.69 -13.31
N GLU A 46 -6.66 7.56 -14.24
CA GLU A 46 -6.89 7.18 -15.63
C GLU A 46 -5.59 6.90 -16.40
N GLN A 47 -4.45 7.42 -15.93
CA GLN A 47 -3.16 7.37 -16.62
C GLN A 47 -2.19 6.33 -16.02
N VAL A 48 -2.53 5.71 -14.91
CA VAL A 48 -1.69 4.71 -14.23
C VAL A 48 -2.34 3.33 -14.24
N ASP A 49 -1.56 2.28 -14.02
CA ASP A 49 -2.07 0.92 -13.87
C ASP A 49 -2.68 0.69 -12.48
N ALA A 50 -2.07 1.28 -11.47
CA ALA A 50 -2.58 1.28 -10.10
C ALA A 50 -2.32 2.62 -9.41
N ILE A 51 -3.21 3.05 -8.53
CA ILE A 51 -3.04 4.25 -7.72
C ILE A 51 -3.15 3.94 -6.24
N LEU A 52 -2.16 4.38 -5.48
CA LEU A 52 -2.14 4.36 -4.02
C LEU A 52 -2.45 5.76 -3.49
N VAL A 53 -3.57 5.89 -2.79
CA VAL A 53 -4.02 7.17 -2.24
C VAL A 53 -3.83 7.17 -0.72
N ILE A 54 -2.93 8.02 -0.24
CA ILE A 54 -2.62 8.20 1.18
C ILE A 54 -3.41 9.39 1.71
N ASN A 55 -4.20 9.17 2.76
CA ASN A 55 -4.98 10.23 3.38
C ASN A 55 -4.22 10.81 4.58
N ASN A 56 -3.71 12.04 4.44
CA ASN A 56 -2.98 12.72 5.51
C ASN A 56 -3.82 12.91 6.79
N GLU A 57 -5.14 12.98 6.68
CA GLU A 57 -6.01 13.10 7.85
C GLU A 57 -5.92 11.86 8.77
N LYS A 58 -5.60 10.68 8.23
CA LYS A 58 -5.32 9.47 9.04
C LYS A 58 -4.07 9.65 9.90
N LEU A 59 -3.04 10.31 9.37
CA LEU A 59 -1.82 10.61 10.15
C LEU A 59 -2.15 11.48 11.36
N ARG A 60 -3.04 12.46 11.19
CA ARG A 60 -3.49 13.32 12.31
C ARG A 60 -4.24 12.51 13.37
N GLN A 61 -5.02 11.51 12.97
CA GLN A 61 -5.74 10.64 13.91
C GLN A 61 -4.80 9.73 14.70
N ILE A 62 -3.76 9.19 14.03
CA ILE A 62 -2.79 8.27 14.65
C ILE A 62 -1.77 9.03 15.51
N TYR A 63 -1.38 10.23 15.07
CA TYR A 63 -0.36 11.07 15.69
C TYR A 63 -0.90 12.46 16.07
N PRO A 64 -1.85 12.57 17.02
CA PRO A 64 -2.53 13.84 17.32
C PRO A 64 -1.59 14.91 17.90
N ASP A 65 -0.49 14.50 18.51
CA ASP A 65 0.47 15.39 19.19
C ASP A 65 1.56 15.96 18.25
N LEU A 66 1.56 15.60 16.97
CA LEU A 66 2.51 16.15 16.01
C LEU A 66 2.23 17.64 15.74
N ASN A 67 3.28 18.45 15.84
CA ASN A 67 3.18 19.83 15.31
C ASN A 67 3.04 19.80 13.78
N MET A 68 2.58 20.93 13.21
CA MET A 68 2.28 21.02 11.78
C MET A 68 3.48 20.65 10.89
N LEU A 69 4.69 21.10 11.23
CA LEU A 69 5.89 20.81 10.44
C LEU A 69 6.21 19.32 10.43
N ASN A 70 6.14 18.69 11.60
CA ASN A 70 6.37 17.26 11.75
C ASN A 70 5.26 16.41 11.08
N ALA A 71 4.02 16.91 11.03
CA ALA A 71 2.92 16.25 10.33
C ALA A 71 3.18 16.18 8.81
N PHE A 72 3.69 17.25 8.20
CA PHE A 72 4.08 17.24 6.79
C PHE A 72 5.28 16.33 6.53
N SER A 73 6.32 16.41 7.37
CA SER A 73 7.47 15.51 7.26
C SER A 73 7.04 14.03 7.39
N LYS A 74 6.12 13.75 8.32
CA LYS A 74 5.57 12.39 8.46
C LYS A 74 4.79 11.93 7.24
N SER A 75 4.06 12.83 6.58
CA SER A 75 3.39 12.54 5.30
C SER A 75 4.39 12.17 4.21
N ASP A 76 5.48 12.91 4.11
CA ASP A 76 6.56 12.61 3.14
C ASP A 76 7.23 11.26 3.44
N ASP A 77 7.49 10.94 4.70
CA ASP A 77 8.01 9.64 5.12
C ASP A 77 7.09 8.49 4.72
N VAL A 78 5.78 8.67 4.85
CA VAL A 78 4.79 7.65 4.47
C VAL A 78 4.81 7.39 2.97
N VAL A 79 4.87 8.44 2.15
CA VAL A 79 5.00 8.31 0.68
C VAL A 79 6.31 7.61 0.31
N ALA A 80 7.42 8.03 0.92
CA ALA A 80 8.74 7.45 0.66
C ALA A 80 8.78 5.95 1.05
N ASN A 81 8.18 5.60 2.19
CA ASN A 81 8.09 4.22 2.64
C ASN A 81 7.21 3.38 1.72
N ALA A 82 6.09 3.93 1.21
CA ALA A 82 5.24 3.26 0.25
C ALA A 82 6.00 2.95 -1.05
N ALA A 83 6.69 3.94 -1.61
CA ALA A 83 7.48 3.76 -2.82
C ALA A 83 8.63 2.74 -2.61
N ARG A 84 9.31 2.83 -1.47
CA ARG A 84 10.38 1.90 -1.10
C ARG A 84 9.86 0.47 -0.98
N ALA A 85 8.75 0.25 -0.30
CA ALA A 85 8.22 -1.08 -0.10
C ALA A 85 7.79 -1.75 -1.42
N ILE A 86 7.21 -1.01 -2.38
CA ILE A 86 6.94 -1.53 -3.72
C ILE A 86 8.26 -1.92 -4.42
N ALA A 87 9.29 -1.10 -4.31
CA ALA A 87 10.61 -1.41 -4.89
C ALA A 87 11.26 -2.63 -4.19
N GLU A 88 11.16 -2.72 -2.86
CA GLU A 88 11.73 -3.82 -2.08
C GLU A 88 11.06 -5.17 -2.38
N ILE A 89 9.76 -5.20 -2.65
CA ILE A 89 9.06 -6.41 -3.10
C ILE A 89 9.74 -7.02 -4.33
N ILE A 90 10.22 -6.19 -5.25
CA ILE A 90 10.84 -6.62 -6.50
C ILE A 90 12.34 -6.92 -6.33
N THR A 91 13.02 -6.18 -5.45
CA THR A 91 14.50 -6.16 -5.39
C THR A 91 15.09 -6.93 -4.22
N VAL A 92 14.33 -7.14 -3.15
CA VAL A 92 14.80 -7.82 -1.94
C VAL A 92 14.24 -9.24 -1.90
N PRO A 93 15.08 -10.28 -1.90
CA PRO A 93 14.60 -11.65 -1.80
C PRO A 93 13.94 -11.88 -0.43
N GLY A 94 12.69 -12.34 -0.44
CA GLY A 94 11.93 -12.74 0.73
C GLY A 94 12.14 -14.21 1.09
N TYR A 95 11.42 -14.68 2.11
CA TYR A 95 11.38 -16.11 2.46
C TYR A 95 10.67 -16.92 1.34
N ILE A 96 9.63 -16.36 0.78
CA ILE A 96 9.01 -16.80 -0.47
C ILE A 96 9.28 -15.65 -1.46
N ASN A 97 9.89 -15.97 -2.59
CA ASN A 97 10.28 -14.96 -3.56
C ASN A 97 9.08 -14.62 -4.46
N THR A 98 8.66 -13.38 -4.38
CA THR A 98 7.74 -12.78 -5.35
C THR A 98 8.55 -12.27 -6.53
N ASP A 99 8.21 -12.65 -7.75
CA ASP A 99 8.86 -12.13 -8.93
C ASP A 99 8.19 -10.85 -9.46
N PHE A 100 8.83 -10.22 -10.44
CA PHE A 100 8.26 -9.02 -11.07
C PHE A 100 6.92 -9.31 -11.76
N ALA A 101 6.71 -10.54 -12.25
CA ALA A 101 5.48 -10.91 -12.92
C ALA A 101 4.30 -10.93 -11.95
N ASP A 102 4.50 -11.38 -10.71
CA ASP A 102 3.47 -11.38 -9.66
C ASP A 102 3.06 -9.95 -9.30
N VAL A 103 4.05 -9.07 -9.09
CA VAL A 103 3.80 -7.64 -8.83
C VAL A 103 3.08 -6.99 -10.01
N TYR A 104 3.56 -7.27 -11.23
CA TYR A 104 2.97 -6.76 -12.45
C TYR A 104 1.51 -7.20 -12.59
N ASN A 105 1.21 -8.48 -12.42
CA ASN A 105 -0.13 -9.04 -12.55
C ASN A 105 -1.08 -8.51 -11.48
N THR A 106 -0.57 -8.33 -10.25
CA THR A 106 -1.37 -7.79 -9.15
C THR A 106 -1.73 -6.32 -9.36
N LEU A 107 -0.77 -5.50 -9.82
CA LEU A 107 -0.95 -4.05 -9.95
C LEU A 107 -1.51 -3.63 -11.29
N LYS A 108 -1.26 -4.39 -12.37
CA LYS A 108 -1.73 -4.02 -13.70
C LYS A 108 -3.25 -3.99 -13.78
N SER A 109 -3.78 -2.85 -14.22
CA SER A 109 -5.23 -2.60 -14.29
C SER A 109 -5.96 -2.78 -12.94
N GLY A 110 -5.22 -2.63 -11.83
CA GLY A 110 -5.75 -2.78 -10.47
C GLY A 110 -6.58 -1.59 -10.00
N ASN A 111 -6.57 -0.48 -10.73
CA ASN A 111 -7.22 0.78 -10.39
C ASN A 111 -6.74 1.34 -9.04
N VAL A 112 -7.38 0.96 -7.93
CA VAL A 112 -6.99 1.40 -6.57
C VAL A 112 -6.20 0.29 -5.89
N ALA A 113 -5.00 0.61 -5.45
CA ALA A 113 -4.17 -0.27 -4.64
C ALA A 113 -4.13 0.19 -3.18
N ILE A 114 -4.13 -0.77 -2.27
CA ILE A 114 -3.84 -0.55 -0.85
C ILE A 114 -2.53 -1.27 -0.56
N MET A 115 -1.65 -0.63 0.15
CA MET A 115 -0.39 -1.23 0.59
C MET A 115 -0.21 -1.02 2.08
N SER A 116 0.38 -1.99 2.72
CA SER A 116 0.66 -1.93 4.14
C SER A 116 1.84 -2.79 4.53
N VAL A 117 2.47 -2.45 5.64
CA VAL A 117 3.56 -3.20 6.24
C VAL A 117 3.25 -3.34 7.72
N GLY A 118 3.22 -4.56 8.22
CA GLY A 118 3.06 -4.85 9.63
C GLY A 118 4.27 -5.61 10.18
N LYS A 119 4.60 -5.38 11.45
CA LYS A 119 5.73 -6.00 12.13
C LYS A 119 5.29 -6.55 13.47
N ALA A 120 5.68 -7.79 13.77
CA ALA A 120 5.45 -8.38 15.07
C ALA A 120 6.50 -9.42 15.42
N ASN A 121 6.57 -9.78 16.69
CA ASN A 121 7.42 -10.84 17.23
C ASN A 121 6.70 -11.60 18.35
N GLY A 122 7.26 -12.74 18.76
CA GLY A 122 6.71 -13.57 19.83
C GLY A 122 5.49 -14.39 19.39
N GLU A 123 4.66 -14.77 20.35
CA GLU A 123 3.45 -15.56 20.12
C GLU A 123 2.43 -14.81 19.25
N ASN A 124 1.74 -15.54 18.35
CA ASN A 124 0.76 -15.01 17.43
C ASN A 124 1.30 -13.84 16.57
N ARG A 125 2.58 -13.90 16.23
CA ARG A 125 3.27 -12.83 15.50
C ARG A 125 2.64 -12.55 14.13
N ILE A 126 2.14 -13.57 13.43
CA ILE A 126 1.48 -13.40 12.13
C ILE A 126 0.20 -12.58 12.28
N THR A 127 -0.71 -13.01 13.17
CA THR A 127 -1.95 -12.27 13.44
C THR A 127 -1.68 -10.82 13.90
N LYS A 128 -0.68 -10.64 14.77
CA LYS A 128 -0.27 -9.30 15.22
C LYS A 128 0.30 -8.45 14.09
N ALA A 129 1.12 -9.03 13.20
CA ALA A 129 1.66 -8.30 12.05
C ALA A 129 0.56 -7.92 11.06
N ILE A 130 -0.40 -8.80 10.80
CA ILE A 130 -1.56 -8.50 9.97
C ILE A 130 -2.38 -7.36 10.59
N HIS A 131 -2.65 -7.43 11.89
CA HIS A 131 -3.36 -6.38 12.60
C HIS A 131 -2.62 -5.03 12.54
N ASP A 132 -1.31 -5.04 12.76
CA ASP A 132 -0.46 -3.84 12.63
C ASP A 132 -0.51 -3.26 11.21
N ALA A 133 -0.43 -4.13 10.20
CA ALA A 133 -0.57 -3.74 8.80
C ALA A 133 -1.92 -3.07 8.51
N LEU A 134 -3.03 -3.66 8.95
CA LEU A 134 -4.37 -3.12 8.70
C LEU A 134 -4.63 -1.78 9.40
N HIS A 135 -3.92 -1.50 10.50
CA HIS A 135 -4.00 -0.22 11.22
C HIS A 135 -2.95 0.80 10.77
N SER A 136 -2.18 0.47 9.74
CA SER A 136 -1.19 1.38 9.15
C SER A 136 -1.87 2.63 8.56
N PRO A 137 -1.23 3.81 8.62
CA PRO A 137 -1.73 5.02 7.98
C PRO A 137 -1.83 4.92 6.45
N LEU A 138 -1.21 3.90 5.86
CA LEU A 138 -1.32 3.61 4.42
C LEU A 138 -2.66 2.95 4.06
N VAL A 139 -3.33 2.31 5.02
CA VAL A 139 -4.65 1.70 4.80
C VAL A 139 -5.74 2.71 5.08
N ASN A 140 -6.34 3.22 4.04
CA ASN A 140 -7.42 4.22 4.14
C ASN A 140 -8.81 3.63 3.83
N SER A 141 -8.88 2.37 3.43
CA SER A 141 -10.10 1.71 2.98
C SER A 141 -10.24 0.32 3.58
N ASP A 142 -11.43 -0.20 3.56
CA ASP A 142 -11.69 -1.59 3.89
C ASP A 142 -11.03 -2.49 2.84
N VAL A 143 -10.25 -3.45 3.29
CA VAL A 143 -9.55 -4.42 2.42
C VAL A 143 -10.49 -5.53 1.93
N ARG A 144 -11.67 -5.66 2.56
CA ARG A 144 -12.68 -6.63 2.14
C ARG A 144 -13.20 -6.31 0.74
N GLY A 145 -13.30 -7.34 -0.09
CA GLY A 145 -13.67 -7.17 -1.50
C GLY A 145 -12.49 -6.83 -2.41
N ALA A 146 -11.26 -6.90 -1.93
CA ALA A 146 -10.09 -6.91 -2.80
C ALA A 146 -10.15 -8.14 -3.69
N THR A 147 -9.84 -7.98 -4.97
CA THR A 147 -9.82 -9.07 -5.95
C THR A 147 -8.45 -9.74 -6.06
N ARG A 148 -7.39 -9.02 -5.70
CA ARG A 148 -6.01 -9.49 -5.74
C ARG A 148 -5.27 -9.08 -4.48
N LEU A 149 -4.47 -9.99 -3.95
CA LEU A 149 -3.66 -9.81 -2.77
C LEU A 149 -2.24 -10.29 -3.06
N LEU A 150 -1.26 -9.43 -2.86
CA LEU A 150 0.15 -9.77 -2.86
C LEU A 150 0.65 -9.78 -1.43
N LEU A 151 1.15 -10.93 -0.97
CA LEU A 151 1.70 -11.11 0.35
C LEU A 151 3.21 -11.35 0.25
N GLN A 152 3.98 -10.62 1.02
CA GLN A 152 5.40 -10.89 1.17
C GLN A 152 5.77 -10.99 2.65
N ILE A 153 6.45 -12.07 3.01
CA ILE A 153 6.81 -12.38 4.40
C ILE A 153 8.32 -12.35 4.54
N TYR A 154 8.77 -11.48 5.43
CA TYR A 154 10.17 -11.41 5.83
C TYR A 154 10.34 -11.92 7.25
N THR A 155 11.24 -12.86 7.45
CA THR A 155 11.57 -13.40 8.76
C THR A 155 13.09 -13.46 8.94
N SER A 156 13.56 -13.48 10.19
CA SER A 156 14.95 -13.85 10.44
C SER A 156 15.17 -15.33 10.16
N THR A 157 16.38 -15.69 9.78
CA THR A 157 16.78 -17.09 9.56
C THR A 157 16.60 -17.96 10.79
N GLU A 158 16.72 -17.36 11.98
CA GLU A 158 16.57 -18.07 13.26
C GLU A 158 15.11 -18.31 13.64
N HIS A 159 14.16 -17.57 13.05
CA HIS A 159 12.75 -17.58 13.40
C HIS A 159 11.87 -17.69 12.12
N ALA A 160 12.18 -18.65 11.26
CA ALA A 160 11.39 -18.91 10.06
C ALA A 160 9.90 -19.16 10.40
N VAL A 161 9.02 -18.86 9.45
CA VAL A 161 7.57 -19.16 9.58
C VAL A 161 7.39 -20.68 9.61
N VAL A 162 6.59 -21.15 10.57
CA VAL A 162 6.25 -22.57 10.69
C VAL A 162 4.86 -22.86 10.10
N MET A 163 4.63 -24.11 9.70
CA MET A 163 3.37 -24.49 9.04
C MET A 163 2.12 -24.21 9.88
N SER A 164 2.21 -24.28 11.21
CA SER A 164 1.11 -23.93 12.09
C SER A 164 0.74 -22.44 12.06
N GLU A 165 1.67 -21.56 11.67
CA GLU A 165 1.42 -20.12 11.50
C GLU A 165 0.74 -19.80 10.15
N MET A 166 0.85 -20.69 9.16
CA MET A 166 0.20 -20.51 7.85
C MET A 166 -1.33 -20.51 7.95
N SER A 167 -1.89 -21.19 8.95
CA SER A 167 -3.34 -21.17 9.18
C SER A 167 -3.86 -19.75 9.50
N GLN A 168 -3.06 -18.92 10.17
CA GLN A 168 -3.43 -17.53 10.51
C GLN A 168 -3.48 -16.65 9.24
N ILE A 169 -2.61 -16.94 8.28
CA ILE A 169 -2.62 -16.23 6.99
C ILE A 169 -3.84 -16.67 6.17
N HIS A 170 -4.13 -17.96 6.15
CA HIS A 170 -5.30 -18.49 5.46
C HIS A 170 -6.62 -17.93 6.02
N GLU A 171 -6.74 -17.81 7.34
CA GLU A 171 -7.88 -17.18 8.01
C GLU A 171 -8.05 -15.73 7.55
N PHE A 172 -6.97 -14.96 7.56
CA PHE A 172 -6.98 -13.58 7.07
C PHE A 172 -7.40 -13.47 5.60
N VAL A 173 -6.85 -14.30 4.72
CA VAL A 173 -7.23 -14.30 3.29
C VAL A 173 -8.74 -14.58 3.14
N SER A 174 -9.27 -15.54 3.89
CA SER A 174 -10.68 -15.89 3.87
C SER A 174 -11.60 -14.75 4.35
N GLU A 175 -11.12 -13.90 5.26
CA GLU A 175 -11.84 -12.70 5.73
C GLU A 175 -11.91 -11.60 4.67
N ILE A 176 -10.95 -11.53 3.75
CA ILE A 176 -10.94 -10.55 2.64
C ILE A 176 -12.02 -10.91 1.61
N GLY A 177 -12.12 -12.17 1.24
CA GLY A 177 -13.12 -12.67 0.28
C GLY A 177 -12.81 -14.09 -0.20
N GLU A 178 -13.84 -14.80 -0.65
CA GLU A 178 -13.73 -16.17 -1.11
C GLU A 178 -13.01 -16.28 -2.48
N ASP A 179 -13.09 -15.26 -3.32
CA ASP A 179 -12.58 -15.23 -4.70
C ASP A 179 -11.29 -14.38 -4.85
N VAL A 180 -10.54 -14.17 -3.77
CA VAL A 180 -9.30 -13.38 -3.80
C VAL A 180 -8.18 -14.18 -4.45
N GLU A 181 -7.59 -13.62 -5.52
CA GLU A 181 -6.37 -14.14 -6.13
C GLU A 181 -5.17 -13.74 -5.26
N VAL A 182 -4.49 -14.74 -4.67
CA VAL A 182 -3.35 -14.51 -3.78
C VAL A 182 -2.05 -14.86 -4.49
N GLN A 183 -1.13 -13.90 -4.51
CA GLN A 183 0.25 -14.04 -4.96
C GLN A 183 1.18 -13.99 -3.73
N TRP A 184 2.22 -14.85 -3.73
CA TRP A 184 3.15 -15.02 -2.60
C TRP A 184 4.56 -14.65 -3.03
#